data_4d7689a58c94e6b1cb5f09932590720d
#
_entry.id   4d7689a58c94e6b1cb5f09932590720d
#
_cell.length_a   1.000
_cell.length_b   1.000
_cell.length_c   1.000
_cell.angle_alpha   90.00
_cell.angle_beta   90.00
_cell.angle_gamma   90.00
#
_symmetry.space_group_name_H-M   'P 1'
#
loop_
_entity.id
_entity.type
_entity.pdbx_description
1 polymer ?
#
loop_
_entity_poly.entity_id
_entity_poly.type
_entity_poly.pdbx_seq_one_letter_code
_entity_poly.pdbx_strand_id
1 'polypeptide(L)'
;MHNTITPVANQSLDVNVEAYGNKFTGASYKVYTMDGTSQLEHKKIKKVGKGFTLDLSGKKVLDEERILEVRLNRNGADPVYFYTRIVSDEDAHVTECLNYISDYHENALGKVENAGVGAALEPTDDADNTTLQHVTINSNYEQVTWGSLKPQVEQGERWSIKELNSTCMSVQLQYRVSCKGEENEADRYAVKEFFRVRYIACLLYTSPSPR
;
A
#
# COMPACT_ATOMS: atom_id res chain seq x y z
N MET A 1 1.56 7.39 14.22
CA MET A 1 2.60 7.17 13.21
C MET A 1 2.01 6.28 12.14
N HIS A 2 2.10 6.65 10.88
CA HIS A 2 1.57 5.79 9.81
C HIS A 2 2.49 4.57 9.65
N ASN A 3 1.93 3.39 9.78
CA ASN A 3 2.65 2.13 9.60
C ASN A 3 2.72 1.75 8.10
N THR A 4 3.25 2.68 7.30
CA THR A 4 3.38 2.55 5.85
C THR A 4 4.80 2.92 5.46
N ILE A 5 5.37 2.15 4.55
CA ILE A 5 6.66 2.42 3.93
C ILE A 5 6.42 3.09 2.58
N THR A 6 7.17 4.14 2.32
CA THR A 6 7.26 4.79 1.01
C THR A 6 8.61 4.45 0.40
N PRO A 7 8.66 3.66 -0.66
CA PRO A 7 9.89 3.39 -1.41
C PRO A 7 10.41 4.67 -2.03
N VAL A 8 11.73 4.83 -2.04
CA VAL A 8 12.40 6.01 -2.60
C VAL A 8 13.32 5.60 -3.74
N ALA A 9 12.95 6.03 -4.94
CA ALA A 9 13.74 5.83 -6.15
C ALA A 9 14.70 7.02 -6.36
N ASN A 10 15.91 6.74 -6.82
CA ASN A 10 16.87 7.77 -7.22
C ASN A 10 17.08 8.88 -6.17
N GLN A 11 17.00 8.55 -4.89
CA GLN A 11 17.19 9.48 -3.77
C GLN A 11 16.26 10.70 -3.80
N SER A 12 15.11 10.58 -4.43
CA SER A 12 14.10 11.62 -4.51
C SER A 12 12.69 11.08 -4.28
N LEU A 13 11.80 11.92 -3.75
CA LEU A 13 10.42 11.55 -3.50
C LEU A 13 9.49 12.68 -3.89
N ASP A 14 8.56 12.41 -4.79
CA ASP A 14 7.52 13.36 -5.16
C ASP A 14 6.36 13.30 -4.16
N VAL A 15 5.98 14.46 -3.68
CA VAL A 15 4.85 14.64 -2.75
C VAL A 15 3.73 15.39 -3.46
N ASN A 16 2.60 14.73 -3.67
CA ASN A 16 1.39 15.36 -4.17
C ASN A 16 0.58 15.96 -3.00
N VAL A 17 0.07 17.17 -3.19
CA VAL A 17 -0.67 17.89 -2.14
C VAL A 17 -2.08 18.19 -2.61
N GLU A 18 -3.05 17.53 -1.97
CA GLU A 18 -4.46 17.87 -2.10
C GLU A 18 -4.85 18.85 -1.01
N ALA A 19 -5.17 20.08 -1.42
CA ALA A 19 -5.31 21.20 -0.49
C ALA A 19 -6.64 21.24 0.25
N TYR A 20 -7.71 20.63 -0.27
CA TYR A 20 -9.07 20.66 0.31
C TYR A 20 -9.50 22.06 0.77
N GLY A 21 -9.20 23.09 -0.04
CA GLY A 21 -9.50 24.49 0.29
C GLY A 21 -8.48 25.20 1.18
N ASN A 22 -7.47 24.53 1.70
CA ASN A 22 -6.40 25.16 2.47
C ASN A 22 -5.41 25.92 1.55
N LYS A 23 -4.80 26.96 2.11
CA LYS A 23 -3.68 27.68 1.47
C LYS A 23 -2.41 27.39 2.23
N PHE A 24 -1.45 26.76 1.57
CA PHE A 24 -0.13 26.47 2.13
C PHE A 24 0.86 27.56 1.77
N THR A 25 1.64 28.03 2.76
CA THR A 25 2.64 29.07 2.62
C THR A 25 4.07 28.55 2.47
N GLY A 26 4.26 27.26 2.70
CA GLY A 26 5.54 26.58 2.57
C GLY A 26 5.46 25.20 3.20
N ALA A 27 6.54 24.43 3.02
CA ALA A 27 6.70 23.13 3.65
C ALA A 27 8.10 22.96 4.21
N SER A 28 8.29 21.97 5.01
CA SER A 28 9.59 21.47 5.39
C SER A 28 9.52 19.97 5.61
N TYR A 29 10.65 19.32 5.52
CA TYR A 29 10.73 17.92 5.90
C TYR A 29 11.94 17.65 6.79
N LYS A 30 11.83 16.59 7.56
CA LYS A 30 12.89 16.07 8.41
C LYS A 30 12.97 14.57 8.25
N VAL A 31 14.17 14.04 8.30
CA VAL A 31 14.42 12.60 8.32
C VAL A 31 15.06 12.24 9.66
N TYR A 32 14.53 11.19 10.27
CA TYR A 32 15.00 10.68 11.55
C TYR A 32 15.41 9.21 11.45
N THR A 33 16.25 8.78 12.37
CA THR A 33 16.47 7.36 12.66
C THR A 33 15.16 6.68 13.10
N MET A 34 15.05 5.36 12.95
CA MET A 34 13.83 4.62 13.28
C MET A 34 13.42 4.71 14.76
N ASP A 35 14.38 4.88 15.65
CA ASP A 35 14.15 5.14 17.09
C ASP A 35 13.72 6.58 17.39
N GLY A 36 13.75 7.47 16.38
CA GLY A 36 13.39 8.89 16.51
C GLY A 36 14.39 9.75 17.29
N THR A 37 15.52 9.19 17.69
CA THR A 37 16.47 9.89 18.58
C THR A 37 17.37 10.88 17.84
N SER A 38 17.65 10.63 16.56
CA SER A 38 18.57 11.44 15.76
C SER A 38 17.90 11.98 14.50
N GLN A 39 18.01 13.30 14.30
CA GLN A 39 17.61 13.96 13.07
C GLN A 39 18.77 13.93 12.08
N LEU A 40 18.59 13.30 10.93
CA LEU A 40 19.61 13.14 9.89
C LEU A 40 19.56 14.27 8.87
N GLU A 41 18.37 14.77 8.56
CA GLU A 41 18.18 15.83 7.58
C GLU A 41 17.03 16.77 7.95
N HIS A 42 17.12 18.04 7.51
CA HIS A 42 16.05 19.03 7.58
C HIS A 42 16.19 20.01 6.42
N LYS A 43 15.18 20.07 5.54
CA LYS A 43 15.14 21.05 4.45
C LYS A 43 13.80 21.79 4.42
N LYS A 44 13.84 23.04 3.94
CA LYS A 44 12.66 23.90 3.76
C LYS A 44 12.30 24.01 2.29
N ILE A 45 11.00 24.02 2.00
CA ILE A 45 10.42 24.10 0.66
C ILE A 45 9.59 25.38 0.60
N LYS A 46 9.96 26.29 -0.29
CA LYS A 46 9.34 27.62 -0.38
C LYS A 46 8.02 27.60 -1.14
N LYS A 47 7.89 26.71 -2.17
CA LYS A 47 6.70 26.61 -3.01
C LYS A 47 6.11 25.23 -2.88
N VAL A 48 4.87 25.14 -2.44
CA VAL A 48 4.15 23.87 -2.28
C VAL A 48 3.33 23.53 -3.53
N GLY A 49 2.54 24.48 -4.05
CA GLY A 49 1.70 24.26 -5.24
C GLY A 49 0.77 23.07 -5.11
N LYS A 50 0.70 22.26 -6.16
CA LYS A 50 0.02 20.94 -6.16
C LYS A 50 0.92 19.80 -5.72
N GLY A 51 2.19 20.09 -5.39
CA GLY A 51 3.18 19.12 -4.96
C GLY A 51 4.59 19.70 -5.00
N PHE A 52 5.53 18.91 -4.56
CA PHE A 52 6.97 19.24 -4.54
C PHE A 52 7.79 17.95 -4.44
N THR A 53 9.03 18.02 -4.84
CA THR A 53 9.99 16.90 -4.75
C THR A 53 10.88 17.08 -3.51
N LEU A 54 11.09 16.02 -2.76
CA LEU A 54 12.08 15.91 -1.68
C LEU A 54 13.38 15.39 -2.26
N ASP A 55 14.47 16.06 -1.94
CA ASP A 55 15.83 15.59 -2.23
C ASP A 55 16.38 14.87 -0.99
N LEU A 56 16.50 13.56 -1.07
CA LEU A 56 16.93 12.65 -0.01
C LEU A 56 18.35 12.13 -0.23
N SER A 57 19.17 12.87 -1.01
CA SER A 57 20.56 12.50 -1.34
C SER A 57 21.56 12.70 -0.20
N GLY A 58 21.10 13.12 0.97
CA GLY A 58 21.93 13.32 2.16
C GLY A 58 22.63 12.03 2.60
N LYS A 59 23.84 12.15 3.15
CA LYS A 59 24.58 10.99 3.67
C LYS A 59 23.77 10.25 4.73
N LYS A 60 23.67 8.93 4.60
CA LYS A 60 22.96 8.01 5.51
C LYS A 60 21.44 8.20 5.60
N VAL A 61 20.83 8.99 4.71
CA VAL A 61 19.38 9.21 4.72
C VAL A 61 18.63 7.93 4.29
N LEU A 62 19.16 7.20 3.32
CA LEU A 62 18.55 5.99 2.75
C LEU A 62 19.39 4.71 2.94
N ASP A 63 20.41 4.72 3.79
CA ASP A 63 21.20 3.52 4.08
C ASP A 63 20.38 2.42 4.78
N GLU A 64 19.34 2.83 5.48
CA GLU A 64 18.43 1.97 6.21
C GLU A 64 17.02 2.59 6.17
N GLU A 65 16.02 1.88 6.69
CA GLU A 65 14.69 2.43 6.91
C GLU A 65 14.74 3.64 7.87
N ARG A 66 14.04 4.72 7.50
CA ARG A 66 14.01 6.00 8.24
C ARG A 66 12.59 6.50 8.44
N ILE A 67 12.41 7.42 9.36
CA ILE A 67 11.17 8.17 9.53
C ILE A 67 11.27 9.47 8.77
N LEU A 68 10.34 9.71 7.86
CA LEU A 68 10.12 10.98 7.18
C LEU A 68 8.96 11.73 7.84
N GLU A 69 9.23 12.96 8.29
CA GLU A 69 8.23 13.93 8.68
C GLU A 69 8.10 14.99 7.60
N VAL A 70 6.92 15.22 7.09
CA VAL A 70 6.59 16.34 6.19
C VAL A 70 5.65 17.28 6.92
N ARG A 71 6.04 18.55 7.04
CA ARG A 71 5.26 19.62 7.63
C ARG A 71 4.80 20.57 6.54
N LEU A 72 3.48 20.83 6.48
CA LEU A 72 2.87 21.83 5.63
C LEU A 72 2.41 23.04 6.48
N ASN A 73 2.94 24.23 6.19
CA ASN A 73 2.55 25.44 6.88
C ASN A 73 1.27 26.00 6.24
N ARG A 74 0.22 26.22 7.03
CA ARG A 74 -1.04 26.81 6.59
C ARG A 74 -1.06 28.32 6.86
N ASN A 75 -1.76 29.06 6.02
CA ASN A 75 -1.99 30.48 6.26
C ASN A 75 -3.03 30.67 7.36
N GLY A 76 -2.66 31.30 8.47
CA GLY A 76 -3.58 31.60 9.58
C GLY A 76 -4.08 30.39 10.40
N ALA A 77 -3.44 29.23 10.29
CA ALA A 77 -3.79 28.03 11.04
C ALA A 77 -2.54 27.19 11.39
N ASP A 78 -2.71 26.27 12.31
CA ASP A 78 -1.64 25.36 12.71
C ASP A 78 -1.14 24.51 11.53
N PRO A 79 0.17 24.20 11.50
CA PRO A 79 0.73 23.36 10.46
C PRO A 79 0.16 21.94 10.52
N VAL A 80 0.17 21.27 9.38
CA VAL A 80 -0.20 19.84 9.27
C VAL A 80 1.05 19.02 9.13
N TYR A 81 1.09 17.88 9.81
CA TYR A 81 2.21 16.96 9.81
C TYR A 81 1.79 15.62 9.22
N PHE A 82 2.67 15.07 8.37
CA PHE A 82 2.56 13.73 7.81
C PHE A 82 3.82 12.96 8.13
N TYR A 83 3.63 11.68 8.44
CA TYR A 83 4.74 10.79 8.76
C TYR A 83 4.63 9.52 7.92
N THR A 84 5.75 9.09 7.38
CA THR A 84 5.89 7.79 6.75
C THR A 84 7.27 7.22 7.05
N ARG A 85 7.43 5.93 6.89
CA ARG A 85 8.75 5.31 6.84
C ARG A 85 9.24 5.38 5.40
N ILE A 86 10.51 5.62 5.20
CA ILE A 86 11.15 5.64 3.88
C ILE A 86 12.30 4.63 3.86
N VAL A 87 12.53 4.04 2.70
CA VAL A 87 13.64 3.13 2.42
C VAL A 87 14.01 3.26 0.93
N SER A 88 15.28 3.01 0.58
CA SER A 88 15.67 2.88 -0.82
C SER A 88 14.90 1.71 -1.46
N ASP A 89 14.44 1.89 -2.70
CA ASP A 89 13.85 0.82 -3.50
C ASP A 89 14.88 0.09 -4.37
N GLU A 90 16.14 0.46 -4.28
CA GLU A 90 17.25 -0.20 -4.96
C GLU A 90 17.25 -1.70 -4.61
N ASP A 91 17.24 -2.54 -5.62
CA ASP A 91 17.15 -4.01 -5.49
C ASP A 91 15.86 -4.57 -4.84
N ALA A 92 14.85 -3.74 -4.58
CA ALA A 92 13.62 -4.19 -3.91
C ALA A 92 12.49 -4.63 -4.85
N HIS A 93 12.66 -4.48 -6.16
CA HIS A 93 11.70 -4.90 -7.20
C HIS A 93 10.25 -4.45 -6.92
N VAL A 94 10.09 -3.22 -6.43
CA VAL A 94 8.81 -2.68 -5.95
C VAL A 94 7.74 -2.70 -7.05
N THR A 95 8.09 -2.25 -8.26
CA THR A 95 7.16 -2.16 -9.37
C THR A 95 6.65 -3.54 -9.79
N GLU A 96 7.54 -4.52 -9.92
CA GLU A 96 7.20 -5.88 -10.30
C GLU A 96 6.28 -6.53 -9.26
N CYS A 97 6.59 -6.35 -7.98
CA CYS A 97 5.78 -6.88 -6.89
C CYS A 97 4.39 -6.22 -6.83
N LEU A 98 4.30 -4.90 -6.98
CA LEU A 98 3.02 -4.19 -7.00
C LEU A 98 2.17 -4.57 -8.21
N ASN A 99 2.75 -4.68 -9.40
CA ASN A 99 2.04 -5.13 -10.59
C ASN A 99 1.48 -6.54 -10.39
N TYR A 100 2.27 -7.46 -9.87
CA TYR A 100 1.80 -8.81 -9.58
C TYR A 100 0.63 -8.84 -8.61
N ILE A 101 0.67 -8.05 -7.52
CA ILE A 101 -0.42 -7.95 -6.56
C ILE A 101 -1.66 -7.34 -7.20
N SER A 102 -1.51 -6.29 -8.03
CA SER A 102 -2.61 -5.64 -8.75
C SER A 102 -3.30 -6.62 -9.69
N ASP A 103 -2.52 -7.32 -10.51
CA ASP A 103 -3.03 -8.32 -11.44
C ASP A 103 -3.78 -9.44 -10.71
N TYR A 104 -3.21 -9.94 -9.61
CA TYR A 104 -3.87 -10.96 -8.77
C TYR A 104 -5.21 -10.47 -8.21
N HIS A 105 -5.21 -9.27 -7.62
CA HIS A 105 -6.39 -8.65 -7.04
C HIS A 105 -7.50 -8.41 -8.07
N GLU A 106 -7.16 -7.81 -9.21
CA GLU A 106 -8.11 -7.55 -10.30
C GLU A 106 -8.69 -8.84 -10.89
N ASN A 107 -7.84 -9.86 -11.07
CA ASN A 107 -8.27 -11.17 -11.58
C ASN A 107 -9.17 -11.91 -10.58
N ALA A 108 -8.89 -11.80 -9.26
CA ALA A 108 -9.76 -12.38 -8.24
C ALA A 108 -11.13 -11.67 -8.16
N LEU A 109 -11.17 -10.34 -8.24
CA LEU A 109 -12.41 -9.55 -8.30
C LEU A 109 -13.21 -9.85 -9.57
N GLY A 110 -12.53 -9.90 -10.71
CA GLY A 110 -13.13 -10.14 -12.03
C GLY A 110 -13.45 -11.60 -12.29
N LYS A 111 -13.08 -12.53 -11.42
CA LYS A 111 -13.22 -13.99 -11.60
C LYS A 111 -12.63 -14.48 -12.93
N VAL A 112 -11.46 -13.94 -13.29
CA VAL A 112 -10.82 -14.26 -14.56
C VAL A 112 -10.23 -15.67 -14.50
N GLU A 113 -10.82 -16.58 -15.27
CA GLU A 113 -10.35 -17.96 -15.36
C GLU A 113 -8.93 -18.03 -15.95
N ASN A 114 -8.13 -18.95 -15.42
CA ASN A 114 -6.75 -19.21 -15.88
C ASN A 114 -5.78 -18.02 -15.74
N ALA A 115 -6.13 -16.99 -14.96
CA ALA A 115 -5.29 -15.83 -14.72
C ALA A 115 -4.27 -16.02 -13.55
N GLY A 116 -4.00 -17.25 -13.17
CA GLY A 116 -2.97 -17.57 -12.15
C GLY A 116 -3.42 -17.46 -10.69
N VAL A 117 -4.64 -16.96 -10.41
CA VAL A 117 -5.14 -16.84 -9.03
C VAL A 117 -5.13 -18.20 -8.32
N GLY A 118 -5.64 -19.26 -8.97
CA GLY A 118 -5.66 -20.61 -8.42
C GLY A 118 -4.27 -21.21 -8.18
N ALA A 119 -3.28 -20.84 -8.97
CA ALA A 119 -1.91 -21.35 -8.83
C ALA A 119 -1.19 -20.82 -7.57
N ALA A 120 -1.67 -19.72 -7.00
CA ALA A 120 -1.15 -19.13 -5.77
C ALA A 120 -1.84 -19.66 -4.51
N LEU A 121 -2.81 -20.57 -4.64
CA LEU A 121 -3.58 -21.13 -3.51
C LEU A 121 -3.04 -22.49 -3.11
N GLU A 122 -3.15 -22.78 -1.82
CA GLU A 122 -2.82 -24.08 -1.19
C GLU A 122 -4.06 -24.59 -0.43
N PRO A 123 -5.16 -24.96 -1.13
CA PRO A 123 -6.42 -25.33 -0.48
C PRO A 123 -6.24 -26.51 0.46
N THR A 124 -6.85 -26.43 1.64
CA THR A 124 -6.86 -27.52 2.63
C THR A 124 -8.30 -27.86 3.05
N ASP A 125 -8.53 -29.10 3.47
CA ASP A 125 -9.84 -29.55 3.95
C ASP A 125 -10.27 -28.87 5.25
N ASP A 126 -9.31 -28.32 6.02
CA ASP A 126 -9.55 -27.61 7.29
C ASP A 126 -9.96 -26.13 7.09
N ALA A 127 -9.92 -25.64 5.87
CA ALA A 127 -10.28 -24.25 5.58
C ALA A 127 -11.80 -24.03 5.69
N ASP A 128 -12.20 -22.96 6.39
CA ASP A 128 -13.61 -22.54 6.39
C ASP A 128 -13.97 -21.89 5.05
N ASN A 129 -14.62 -22.65 4.20
CA ASN A 129 -15.12 -22.20 2.89
C ASN A 129 -16.62 -21.86 2.93
N THR A 130 -17.22 -21.64 4.11
CA THR A 130 -18.66 -21.36 4.26
C THR A 130 -18.99 -19.87 4.26
N THR A 131 -18.00 -19.02 4.59
CA THR A 131 -18.17 -17.56 4.66
C THR A 131 -17.07 -16.81 3.92
N LEU A 132 -17.33 -15.55 3.54
CA LEU A 132 -16.33 -14.64 2.97
C LEU A 132 -15.70 -13.71 4.00
N GLN A 133 -15.94 -13.93 5.31
CA GLN A 133 -15.42 -13.07 6.37
C GLN A 133 -13.91 -13.25 6.57
N HIS A 134 -13.41 -14.45 6.31
CA HIS A 134 -12.00 -14.76 6.46
C HIS A 134 -11.54 -15.70 5.35
N VAL A 135 -10.91 -15.14 4.35
CA VAL A 135 -10.39 -15.87 3.17
C VAL A 135 -8.87 -15.88 3.22
N THR A 136 -8.27 -17.04 3.05
CA THR A 136 -6.81 -17.25 3.16
C THR A 136 -6.27 -17.97 1.92
N ILE A 137 -4.96 -18.16 1.86
CA ILE A 137 -4.30 -19.00 0.87
C ILE A 137 -4.84 -20.45 0.86
N ASN A 138 -5.35 -20.92 2.01
CA ASN A 138 -5.88 -22.27 2.14
C ASN A 138 -7.34 -22.38 1.73
N SER A 139 -8.01 -21.27 1.45
CA SER A 139 -9.37 -21.25 0.95
C SER A 139 -9.42 -21.75 -0.50
N ASN A 140 -10.57 -22.28 -0.91
CA ASN A 140 -10.74 -22.72 -2.29
C ASN A 140 -10.86 -21.52 -3.26
N TYR A 141 -10.73 -21.81 -4.55
CA TYR A 141 -10.77 -20.79 -5.61
C TYR A 141 -12.08 -20.00 -5.60
N GLU A 142 -13.22 -20.66 -5.37
CA GLU A 142 -14.52 -20.00 -5.33
C GLU A 142 -14.59 -18.94 -4.23
N GLN A 143 -14.11 -19.26 -3.02
CA GLN A 143 -14.06 -18.30 -1.92
C GLN A 143 -13.16 -17.10 -2.23
N VAL A 144 -11.97 -17.36 -2.78
CA VAL A 144 -11.02 -16.30 -3.13
C VAL A 144 -11.54 -15.39 -4.21
N THR A 145 -12.35 -15.93 -5.14
CA THR A 145 -12.98 -15.17 -6.23
C THR A 145 -14.42 -14.74 -5.91
N TRP A 146 -14.77 -14.54 -4.64
CA TRP A 146 -16.04 -13.98 -4.18
C TRP A 146 -17.28 -14.88 -4.36
N GLY A 147 -17.13 -16.18 -4.52
CA GLY A 147 -18.26 -17.12 -4.62
C GLY A 147 -19.27 -16.73 -5.71
N SER A 148 -20.53 -16.65 -5.35
CA SER A 148 -21.61 -16.19 -6.23
C SER A 148 -21.75 -14.66 -6.31
N LEU A 149 -21.05 -13.90 -5.44
CA LEU A 149 -21.14 -12.44 -5.39
C LEU A 149 -20.46 -11.80 -6.61
N LYS A 150 -20.93 -10.61 -6.97
CA LYS A 150 -20.37 -9.77 -8.03
C LYS A 150 -19.96 -8.42 -7.41
N PRO A 151 -18.80 -8.34 -6.77
CA PRO A 151 -18.37 -7.13 -6.10
C PRO A 151 -18.14 -6.00 -7.11
N GLN A 152 -18.54 -4.77 -6.71
CA GLN A 152 -18.23 -3.54 -7.43
C GLN A 152 -17.49 -2.63 -6.48
N VAL A 153 -16.28 -2.24 -6.84
CA VAL A 153 -15.47 -1.32 -6.01
C VAL A 153 -16.11 0.06 -6.02
N GLU A 154 -16.52 0.56 -4.85
CA GLU A 154 -17.20 1.86 -4.71
C GLU A 154 -16.24 3.03 -4.57
N GLN A 155 -15.12 2.82 -3.92
CA GLN A 155 -14.10 3.86 -3.67
C GLN A 155 -12.72 3.34 -3.99
N GLY A 156 -11.84 4.28 -4.32
CA GLY A 156 -10.45 3.99 -4.64
C GLY A 156 -9.76 3.18 -3.56
N GLU A 157 -8.96 2.28 -3.99
CA GLU A 157 -8.16 1.39 -3.18
C GLU A 157 -7.07 2.15 -2.44
N ARG A 158 -6.83 1.75 -1.21
CA ARG A 158 -5.76 2.30 -0.40
C ARG A 158 -4.67 1.26 -0.20
N TRP A 159 -3.60 1.43 -0.94
CA TRP A 159 -2.42 0.58 -0.87
C TRP A 159 -1.46 1.06 0.23
N SER A 160 -0.90 0.14 0.98
CA SER A 160 0.04 0.44 2.07
C SER A 160 1.11 -0.64 2.16
N ILE A 161 2.33 -0.31 1.78
CA ILE A 161 3.48 -1.20 1.96
C ILE A 161 3.79 -1.26 3.45
N LYS A 162 3.89 -2.46 4.02
CA LYS A 162 4.12 -2.72 5.44
C LYS A 162 5.53 -3.21 5.72
N GLU A 163 6.09 -3.94 4.77
CA GLU A 163 7.44 -4.47 4.80
C GLU A 163 8.04 -4.36 3.41
N LEU A 164 9.29 -3.98 3.32
CA LEU A 164 10.03 -3.89 2.06
C LEU A 164 11.50 -4.18 2.32
N ASN A 165 12.02 -5.17 1.62
CA ASN A 165 13.44 -5.51 1.57
C ASN A 165 13.76 -6.20 0.24
N SER A 166 15.02 -6.54 0.01
CA SER A 166 15.48 -7.18 -1.25
C SER A 166 14.87 -8.54 -1.54
N THR A 167 14.23 -9.19 -0.58
CA THR A 167 13.69 -10.55 -0.75
C THR A 167 12.17 -10.61 -0.72
N CYS A 168 11.51 -9.69 -0.03
CA CYS A 168 10.06 -9.71 0.07
C CYS A 168 9.45 -8.31 0.28
N MET A 169 8.20 -8.20 -0.14
CA MET A 169 7.35 -7.05 0.11
C MET A 169 6.02 -7.51 0.70
N SER A 170 5.56 -6.83 1.75
CA SER A 170 4.22 -7.03 2.30
C SER A 170 3.37 -5.80 2.05
N VAL A 171 2.17 -6.00 1.50
CA VAL A 171 1.24 -4.93 1.12
C VAL A 171 -0.11 -5.18 1.76
N GLN A 172 -0.71 -4.14 2.30
CA GLN A 172 -2.09 -4.12 2.73
C GLN A 172 -2.90 -3.26 1.78
N LEU A 173 -3.97 -3.84 1.25
CA LEU A 173 -4.95 -3.17 0.41
C LEU A 173 -6.25 -3.03 1.18
N GLN A 174 -6.87 -1.84 1.14
CA GLN A 174 -8.15 -1.55 1.79
C GLN A 174 -9.07 -0.85 0.80
N TYR A 175 -10.30 -1.33 0.68
CA TYR A 175 -11.31 -0.77 -0.21
C TYR A 175 -12.73 -1.10 0.26
N ARG A 176 -13.71 -0.56 -0.42
CA ARG A 176 -15.12 -0.87 -0.19
C ARG A 176 -15.75 -1.41 -1.46
N VAL A 177 -16.56 -2.43 -1.30
CA VAL A 177 -17.35 -3.00 -2.39
C VAL A 177 -18.83 -2.96 -2.06
N SER A 178 -19.65 -2.86 -3.10
CA SER A 178 -21.07 -3.18 -3.06
C SER A 178 -21.34 -4.45 -3.84
N CYS A 179 -22.21 -5.28 -3.32
CA CYS A 179 -22.73 -6.47 -3.99
C CYS A 179 -24.25 -6.34 -4.09
N LYS A 180 -24.86 -6.80 -5.18
CA LYS A 180 -26.33 -6.86 -5.26
C LYS A 180 -26.85 -7.82 -4.21
N GLY A 181 -27.67 -7.30 -3.28
CA GLY A 181 -28.45 -8.09 -2.34
C GLY A 181 -29.71 -8.70 -2.99
N GLU A 182 -30.39 -9.57 -2.24
CA GLU A 182 -31.58 -10.29 -2.73
C GLU A 182 -32.79 -9.36 -2.96
N GLU A 183 -32.89 -8.22 -2.27
CA GLU A 183 -34.02 -7.28 -2.30
C GLU A 183 -33.77 -5.98 -3.08
N ASN A 184 -32.84 -5.97 -4.08
CA ASN A 184 -32.38 -4.78 -4.80
C ASN A 184 -31.63 -3.73 -3.96
N GLU A 185 -31.43 -3.93 -2.70
CA GLU A 185 -30.47 -3.16 -1.90
C GLU A 185 -29.05 -3.71 -2.10
N ALA A 186 -28.09 -2.82 -2.21
CA ALA A 186 -26.70 -3.23 -2.35
C ALA A 186 -26.08 -3.41 -0.96
N ASP A 187 -25.70 -4.62 -0.64
CA ASP A 187 -24.87 -4.88 0.53
C ASP A 187 -23.49 -4.27 0.35
N ARG A 188 -22.97 -3.63 1.39
CA ARG A 188 -21.66 -2.97 1.38
C ARG A 188 -20.72 -3.63 2.34
N TYR A 189 -19.51 -3.89 1.84
CA TYR A 189 -18.46 -4.53 2.61
C TYR A 189 -17.19 -3.68 2.62
N ALA A 190 -16.56 -3.56 3.79
CA ALA A 190 -15.20 -3.05 3.91
C ALA A 190 -14.23 -4.23 3.81
N VAL A 191 -13.35 -4.19 2.83
CA VAL A 191 -12.41 -5.26 2.56
C VAL A 191 -11.00 -4.84 2.93
N LYS A 192 -10.27 -5.77 3.49
CA LYS A 192 -8.86 -5.63 3.82
C LYS A 192 -8.12 -6.87 3.35
N GLU A 193 -7.27 -6.69 2.37
CA GLU A 193 -6.39 -7.75 1.86
C GLU A 193 -4.97 -7.53 2.35
N PHE A 194 -4.27 -8.61 2.58
CA PHE A 194 -2.86 -8.58 2.93
C PHE A 194 -2.11 -9.55 2.02
N PHE A 195 -1.13 -9.03 1.31
CA PHE A 195 -0.27 -9.77 0.41
C PHE A 195 1.15 -9.80 0.95
N ARG A 196 1.79 -10.94 0.87
CA ARG A 196 3.22 -11.06 1.05
C ARG A 196 3.83 -11.70 -0.19
N VAL A 197 4.62 -10.93 -0.91
CA VAL A 197 5.25 -11.33 -2.17
C VAL A 197 6.74 -11.51 -1.96
N ARG A 198 7.28 -12.59 -2.51
CA ARG A 198 8.72 -12.81 -2.58
C ARG A 198 9.16 -12.69 -4.03
N TYR A 199 10.13 -11.82 -4.29
CA TYR A 199 10.77 -11.76 -5.59
C TYR A 199 11.79 -12.89 -5.73
N ILE A 200 11.67 -13.66 -6.79
CA ILE A 200 12.64 -14.66 -7.21
C ILE A 200 12.91 -14.38 -8.69
N ALA A 201 14.17 -14.26 -9.09
CA ALA A 201 14.60 -13.80 -10.42
C ALA A 201 13.98 -14.55 -11.63
N CYS A 202 13.27 -15.66 -11.40
CA CYS A 202 12.55 -16.43 -12.41
C CYS A 202 11.05 -16.61 -12.13
N LEU A 203 10.54 -16.27 -10.92
CA LEU A 203 9.15 -16.49 -10.53
C LEU A 203 8.75 -15.56 -9.38
N LEU A 204 7.62 -14.87 -9.51
CA LEU A 204 6.96 -14.22 -8.39
C LEU A 204 6.09 -15.24 -7.66
N TYR A 205 6.35 -15.44 -6.38
CA TYR A 205 5.59 -16.35 -5.53
C TYR A 205 4.78 -15.56 -4.51
N THR A 206 3.47 -15.78 -4.44
CA THR A 206 2.63 -15.20 -3.39
C THR A 206 2.27 -16.22 -2.34
N SER A 207 2.32 -15.77 -1.10
CA SER A 207 1.58 -16.37 -0.01
C SER A 207 0.52 -15.34 0.40
N PRO A 208 -0.72 -15.40 -0.09
CA PRO A 208 -1.78 -14.54 0.42
C PRO A 208 -2.01 -14.86 1.89
N SER A 209 -2.03 -13.82 2.71
CA SER A 209 -2.27 -13.91 4.15
C SER A 209 -3.71 -13.47 4.45
N PRO A 210 -4.29 -13.86 5.60
CA PRO A 210 -5.71 -13.69 5.88
C PRO A 210 -6.20 -12.24 5.76
N ARG A 211 -7.41 -12.13 5.28
CA ARG A 211 -8.22 -10.90 5.23
C ARG A 211 -8.77 -10.54 6.60
#